data_02c858939f78783f0fb0aea2ac02bded
#
_entry.id   02c858939f78783f0fb0aea2ac02bded
#
_cell.length_a   1.000
_cell.length_b   1.000
_cell.length_c   1.000
_cell.angle_alpha   90.00
_cell.angle_beta   90.00
_cell.angle_gamma   90.00
#
_symmetry.space_group_name_H-M   'P 1'
#
loop_
_entity.id
_entity.type
_entity.pdbx_description
1 polymer ?
#
loop_
_entity_poly.entity_id
_entity_poly.type
_entity_poly.pdbx_seq_one_letter_code
_entity_poly.pdbx_strand_id
1 'polypeptide(L)'
;MKKIAIAVIGLALFASCNQQTAVENTESWIRLAYIRIDSLQSQYKYFEELALELIAEEQEIIEDLQRRQQSLQENIELYQQEAPKMNQRQREANEADLMPVQQQYMEVEQAAQAQLVKKQQDLTKMMRKDMDKAIVVLKDELNLDFILLYEEGGQIIYANTDFDITERMVTMLNESRENPASETAPEEVVSDSSANN
;
A
#
# COMPACT_ATOMS: atom_id res chain seq x y z
N MET A 1 -47.58 -7.19 -76.93
CA MET A 1 -47.19 -6.06 -76.05
C MET A 1 -47.37 -6.40 -74.54
N LYS A 2 -47.26 -7.67 -74.15
CA LYS A 2 -47.41 -8.10 -72.74
C LYS A 2 -46.16 -8.76 -72.16
N LYS A 3 -45.07 -8.78 -72.88
CA LYS A 3 -43.78 -9.47 -72.42
C LYS A 3 -42.65 -8.51 -72.03
N ILE A 4 -42.85 -7.20 -72.14
CA ILE A 4 -41.80 -6.20 -71.83
C ILE A 4 -41.97 -5.62 -70.39
N ALA A 5 -43.19 -5.73 -69.82
CA ALA A 5 -43.49 -5.17 -68.50
C ALA A 5 -42.88 -5.97 -67.30
N ILE A 6 -42.49 -7.23 -67.49
CA ILE A 6 -42.00 -8.11 -66.40
C ILE A 6 -40.48 -7.98 -66.21
N ALA A 7 -39.75 -7.48 -67.21
CA ALA A 7 -38.26 -7.36 -67.12
C ALA A 7 -37.79 -6.10 -66.37
N VAL A 8 -38.64 -5.10 -66.13
CA VAL A 8 -38.29 -3.84 -65.43
C VAL A 8 -38.44 -3.95 -63.90
N ILE A 9 -39.27 -4.86 -63.42
CA ILE A 9 -39.54 -5.03 -61.96
C ILE A 9 -38.43 -5.85 -61.25
N GLY A 10 -37.63 -6.64 -62.02
CA GLY A 10 -36.60 -7.49 -61.45
C GLY A 10 -35.27 -6.75 -61.13
N LEU A 11 -35.08 -5.51 -61.61
CA LEU A 11 -33.79 -4.78 -61.48
C LEU A 11 -33.77 -3.79 -60.32
N ALA A 12 -34.89 -3.58 -59.60
CA ALA A 12 -35.01 -2.61 -58.55
C ALA A 12 -34.71 -3.17 -57.12
N LEU A 13 -34.46 -4.49 -56.96
CA LEU A 13 -34.28 -5.13 -55.67
C LEU A 13 -32.82 -5.35 -55.24
N PHE A 14 -31.82 -4.92 -56.03
CA PHE A 14 -30.40 -5.09 -55.66
C PHE A 14 -29.72 -3.80 -55.16
N ALA A 15 -30.45 -2.71 -54.94
CA ALA A 15 -29.89 -1.43 -54.49
C ALA A 15 -30.03 -1.22 -52.95
N SER A 16 -30.34 -2.25 -52.17
CA SER A 16 -30.49 -2.13 -50.73
C SER A 16 -29.59 -3.12 -50.04
N CYS A 17 -28.33 -2.75 -49.84
CA CYS A 17 -27.44 -3.19 -48.77
C CYS A 17 -25.99 -2.74 -49.06
N ASN A 18 -25.73 -1.48 -48.87
CA ASN A 18 -24.35 -1.08 -48.53
C ASN A 18 -24.39 0.15 -47.62
N GLN A 19 -25.11 -0.02 -46.50
CA GLN A 19 -24.88 0.82 -45.31
C GLN A 19 -23.78 0.17 -44.52
N GLN A 20 -22.55 0.29 -45.05
CA GLN A 20 -21.36 0.12 -44.29
C GLN A 20 -21.38 1.25 -43.27
N THR A 21 -21.93 0.98 -42.10
CA THR A 21 -21.63 1.77 -40.91
C THR A 21 -20.11 1.73 -40.81
N ALA A 22 -19.47 2.81 -41.19
CA ALA A 22 -18.11 3.04 -40.78
C ALA A 22 -18.13 2.96 -39.26
N VAL A 23 -17.71 1.80 -38.73
CA VAL A 23 -17.25 1.72 -37.37
C VAL A 23 -16.07 2.69 -37.39
N GLU A 24 -16.29 3.88 -36.89
CA GLU A 24 -15.24 4.79 -36.52
C GLU A 24 -14.36 3.97 -35.55
N ASN A 25 -13.32 3.36 -36.11
CA ASN A 25 -12.23 2.82 -35.32
C ASN A 25 -11.59 4.03 -34.63
N THR A 26 -12.19 4.48 -33.57
CA THR A 26 -11.51 5.28 -32.58
C THR A 26 -10.48 4.30 -32.02
N GLU A 27 -9.28 4.26 -32.64
CA GLU A 27 -8.12 3.59 -32.05
C GLU A 27 -7.88 4.29 -30.72
N SER A 28 -8.55 3.81 -29.70
CA SER A 28 -8.32 4.20 -28.31
C SER A 28 -6.97 3.60 -27.93
N TRP A 29 -5.89 4.33 -28.16
CA TRP A 29 -4.58 3.95 -27.68
C TRP A 29 -4.60 4.04 -26.17
N ILE A 30 -4.54 2.87 -25.52
CA ILE A 30 -4.43 2.78 -24.05
C ILE A 30 -3.11 3.45 -23.66
N ARG A 31 -3.19 4.48 -22.83
CA ARG A 31 -2.03 5.19 -22.27
C ARG A 31 -1.68 4.59 -20.93
N LEU A 32 -0.53 3.98 -20.87
CA LEU A 32 -0.05 3.24 -19.74
C LEU A 32 1.27 3.83 -19.24
N ALA A 33 1.43 3.94 -17.93
CA ALA A 33 2.70 4.24 -17.28
C ALA A 33 2.96 3.27 -16.14
N TYR A 34 4.16 3.26 -15.60
CA TYR A 34 4.48 2.48 -14.42
C TYR A 34 5.36 3.27 -13.43
N ILE A 35 5.33 2.81 -12.18
CA ILE A 35 6.11 3.35 -11.07
C ILE A 35 6.91 2.21 -10.47
N ARG A 36 8.21 2.40 -10.30
CA ARG A 36 9.11 1.45 -9.62
C ARG A 36 9.01 1.66 -8.12
N ILE A 37 8.43 0.68 -7.42
CA ILE A 37 8.17 0.82 -5.99
C ILE A 37 9.46 0.94 -5.16
N ASP A 38 10.51 0.19 -5.52
CA ASP A 38 11.80 0.20 -4.83
C ASP A 38 12.46 1.59 -4.94
N SER A 39 12.46 2.16 -6.17
CA SER A 39 12.98 3.49 -6.42
C SER A 39 12.16 4.58 -5.73
N LEU A 40 10.84 4.41 -5.69
CA LEU A 40 9.95 5.33 -4.99
C LEU A 40 10.25 5.36 -3.49
N GLN A 41 10.34 4.19 -2.86
CA GLN A 41 10.61 4.07 -1.43
C GLN A 41 11.95 4.68 -1.02
N SER A 42 12.99 4.47 -1.85
CA SER A 42 14.34 4.97 -1.57
C SER A 42 14.54 6.46 -1.86
N GLN A 43 13.64 7.09 -2.63
CA GLN A 43 13.77 8.51 -3.04
C GLN A 43 12.69 9.42 -2.43
N TYR A 44 11.63 8.85 -1.87
CA TYR A 44 10.62 9.60 -1.14
C TYR A 44 11.13 9.90 0.28
N LYS A 45 11.69 11.10 0.48
CA LYS A 45 12.40 11.52 1.70
C LYS A 45 11.60 11.30 2.99
N TYR A 46 10.33 11.68 2.99
CA TYR A 46 9.48 11.51 4.17
C TYR A 46 9.22 10.05 4.53
N PHE A 47 9.09 9.19 3.54
CA PHE A 47 8.98 7.75 3.76
C PHE A 47 10.29 7.18 4.29
N GLU A 48 11.43 7.60 3.74
CA GLU A 48 12.77 7.19 4.19
C GLU A 48 13.02 7.59 5.65
N GLU A 49 12.69 8.83 6.03
CA GLU A 49 12.82 9.32 7.40
C GLU A 49 12.01 8.47 8.39
N LEU A 50 10.73 8.20 8.09
CA LEU A 50 9.88 7.35 8.93
C LEU A 50 10.32 5.89 8.97
N ALA A 51 10.86 5.36 7.87
CA ALA A 51 11.42 4.01 7.83
C ALA A 51 12.66 3.90 8.72
N LEU A 52 13.54 4.90 8.71
CA LEU A 52 14.71 4.95 9.60
C LEU A 52 14.30 5.09 11.08
N GLU A 53 13.29 5.91 11.38
CA GLU A 53 12.73 6.01 12.73
C GLU A 53 12.18 4.67 13.23
N LEU A 54 11.45 3.95 12.36
CA LEU A 54 10.92 2.63 12.68
C LEU A 54 12.03 1.61 12.97
N ILE A 55 13.13 1.63 12.19
CA ILE A 55 14.30 0.76 12.42
C ILE A 55 14.96 1.08 13.78
N ALA A 56 15.11 2.37 14.11
CA ALA A 56 15.70 2.77 15.39
C ALA A 56 14.83 2.31 16.57
N GLU A 57 13.50 2.46 16.46
CA GLU A 57 12.57 2.00 17.50
C GLU A 57 12.57 0.47 17.63
N GLU A 58 12.63 -0.27 16.52
CA GLU A 58 12.78 -1.73 16.54
C GLU A 58 14.03 -2.15 17.31
N GLN A 59 15.14 -1.46 17.09
CA GLN A 59 16.38 -1.73 17.81
C GLN A 59 16.25 -1.47 19.32
N GLU A 60 15.62 -0.38 19.73
CA GLU A 60 15.37 -0.08 21.15
C GLU A 60 14.49 -1.15 21.81
N ILE A 61 13.45 -1.60 21.11
CA ILE A 61 12.55 -2.67 21.59
C ILE A 61 13.33 -3.98 21.78
N ILE A 62 14.18 -4.35 20.80
CA ILE A 62 15.00 -5.56 20.87
C ILE A 62 15.94 -5.49 22.09
N GLU A 63 16.60 -4.36 22.30
CA GLU A 63 17.49 -4.16 23.43
C GLU A 63 16.77 -4.21 24.77
N ASP A 64 15.56 -3.63 24.87
CA ASP A 64 14.76 -3.71 26.10
C ASP A 64 14.30 -5.14 26.38
N LEU A 65 13.82 -5.88 25.38
CA LEU A 65 13.45 -7.28 25.52
C LEU A 65 14.65 -8.15 25.94
N GLN A 66 15.83 -7.92 25.39
CA GLN A 66 17.05 -8.64 25.79
C GLN A 66 17.43 -8.37 27.24
N ARG A 67 17.38 -7.12 27.70
CA ARG A 67 17.63 -6.77 29.12
C ARG A 67 16.66 -7.45 30.05
N ARG A 68 15.36 -7.46 29.70
CA ARG A 68 14.32 -8.13 30.51
C ARG A 68 14.51 -9.64 30.55
N GLN A 69 14.83 -10.25 29.40
CA GLN A 69 15.11 -11.68 29.29
C GLN A 69 16.29 -12.06 30.16
N GLN A 70 17.39 -11.29 30.10
CA GLN A 70 18.57 -11.54 30.91
C GLN A 70 18.25 -11.44 32.41
N SER A 71 17.54 -10.39 32.84
CA SER A 71 17.11 -10.24 34.24
C SER A 71 16.22 -11.38 34.73
N LEU A 72 15.29 -11.84 33.89
CA LEU A 72 14.46 -12.99 34.19
C LEU A 72 15.30 -14.26 34.34
N GLN A 73 16.26 -14.49 33.45
CA GLN A 73 17.16 -15.63 33.49
C GLN A 73 18.00 -15.63 34.77
N GLU A 74 18.58 -14.47 35.13
CA GLU A 74 19.36 -14.30 36.37
C GLU A 74 18.51 -14.61 37.62
N ASN A 75 17.26 -14.16 37.69
CA ASN A 75 16.34 -14.45 38.79
C ASN A 75 16.01 -15.95 38.88
N ILE A 76 15.82 -16.61 37.75
CA ILE A 76 15.56 -18.06 37.72
C ILE A 76 16.80 -18.83 38.18
N GLU A 77 18.01 -18.44 37.73
CA GLU A 77 19.26 -19.08 38.15
C GLU A 77 19.53 -18.92 39.65
N LEU A 78 19.31 -17.72 40.21
CA LEU A 78 19.41 -17.46 41.65
C LEU A 78 18.44 -18.32 42.44
N TYR A 79 17.19 -18.40 41.97
CA TYR A 79 16.21 -19.28 42.63
C TYR A 79 16.66 -20.73 42.59
N GLN A 80 17.12 -21.25 41.46
CA GLN A 80 17.60 -22.63 41.34
C GLN A 80 18.78 -22.95 42.25
N GLN A 81 19.70 -22.01 42.46
CA GLN A 81 20.84 -22.18 43.35
C GLN A 81 20.43 -22.17 44.83
N GLU A 82 19.45 -21.36 45.21
CA GLU A 82 19.01 -21.20 46.60
C GLU A 82 17.89 -22.16 47.00
N ALA A 83 17.06 -22.66 46.06
CA ALA A 83 15.93 -23.53 46.31
C ALA A 83 16.26 -24.78 47.18
N PRO A 84 17.44 -25.44 47.02
CA PRO A 84 17.80 -26.58 47.88
C PRO A 84 17.96 -26.23 49.37
N LYS A 85 18.26 -24.97 49.68
CA LYS A 85 18.45 -24.47 51.06
C LYS A 85 17.16 -23.92 51.67
N MET A 86 16.13 -23.71 50.87
CA MET A 86 14.86 -23.12 51.29
C MET A 86 13.90 -24.16 51.89
N ASN A 87 13.11 -23.74 52.86
CA ASN A 87 11.94 -24.51 53.30
C ASN A 87 10.80 -24.35 52.28
N GLN A 88 9.75 -25.18 52.41
CA GLN A 88 8.62 -25.23 51.49
C GLN A 88 7.95 -23.85 51.33
N ARG A 89 7.68 -23.16 52.43
CA ARG A 89 7.02 -21.83 52.41
C ARG A 89 7.86 -20.78 51.68
N GLN A 90 9.18 -20.83 51.81
CA GLN A 90 10.10 -19.92 51.11
C GLN A 90 10.13 -20.21 49.61
N ARG A 91 10.12 -21.49 49.20
CA ARG A 91 10.04 -21.86 47.77
C ARG A 91 8.75 -21.38 47.15
N GLU A 92 7.60 -21.67 47.79
CA GLU A 92 6.29 -21.22 47.32
C GLU A 92 6.20 -19.70 47.18
N ALA A 93 6.78 -18.95 48.12
CA ALA A 93 6.83 -17.49 48.01
C ALA A 93 7.68 -16.99 46.80
N ASN A 94 8.89 -17.56 46.62
CA ASN A 94 9.75 -17.19 45.47
C ASN A 94 9.15 -17.60 44.14
N GLU A 95 8.50 -18.74 44.03
CA GLU A 95 7.78 -19.19 42.83
C GLU A 95 6.62 -18.25 42.50
N ALA A 96 5.87 -17.84 43.55
CA ALA A 96 4.76 -16.89 43.41
C ALA A 96 5.25 -15.49 42.92
N ASP A 97 6.48 -15.10 43.30
CA ASP A 97 7.10 -13.84 42.83
C ASP A 97 7.67 -13.96 41.43
N LEU A 98 8.18 -15.11 40.99
CA LEU A 98 8.72 -15.34 39.67
C LEU A 98 7.67 -15.47 38.56
N MET A 99 6.51 -16.11 38.88
CA MET A 99 5.43 -16.31 37.91
C MET A 99 4.94 -15.02 37.26
N PRO A 100 4.62 -13.93 37.98
CA PRO A 100 4.18 -12.67 37.37
C PRO A 100 5.27 -12.02 36.57
N VAL A 101 6.55 -12.16 36.89
CA VAL A 101 7.68 -11.61 36.09
C VAL A 101 7.78 -12.32 34.76
N GLN A 102 7.63 -13.65 34.74
CA GLN A 102 7.60 -14.41 33.48
C GLN A 102 6.40 -14.03 32.61
N GLN A 103 5.23 -13.91 33.22
CA GLN A 103 4.02 -13.52 32.50
C GLN A 103 4.14 -12.11 31.93
N GLN A 104 4.65 -11.18 32.72
CA GLN A 104 4.89 -9.81 32.27
C GLN A 104 5.87 -9.74 31.10
N TYR A 105 6.94 -10.55 31.10
CA TYR A 105 7.86 -10.63 30.00
C TYR A 105 7.15 -11.07 28.70
N MET A 106 6.35 -12.13 28.75
CA MET A 106 5.59 -12.61 27.58
C MET A 106 4.57 -11.58 27.06
N GLU A 107 3.89 -10.87 27.98
CA GLU A 107 2.95 -9.81 27.61
C GLU A 107 3.66 -8.63 26.90
N VAL A 108 4.82 -8.22 27.42
CA VAL A 108 5.62 -7.15 26.83
C VAL A 108 6.16 -7.57 25.45
N GLU A 109 6.67 -8.80 25.30
CA GLU A 109 7.13 -9.34 24.02
C GLU A 109 6.01 -9.35 22.98
N GLN A 110 4.83 -9.85 23.34
CA GLN A 110 3.68 -9.88 22.44
C GLN A 110 3.20 -8.47 22.06
N ALA A 111 3.16 -7.56 23.03
CA ALA A 111 2.77 -6.16 22.79
C ALA A 111 3.77 -5.46 21.86
N ALA A 112 5.06 -5.68 22.04
CA ALA A 112 6.12 -5.14 21.20
C ALA A 112 6.01 -5.61 19.76
N GLN A 113 5.81 -6.91 19.54
CA GLN A 113 5.59 -7.45 18.19
C GLN A 113 4.36 -6.84 17.51
N ALA A 114 3.24 -6.74 18.23
CA ALA A 114 2.01 -6.13 17.71
C ALA A 114 2.20 -4.65 17.38
N GLN A 115 2.96 -3.91 18.19
CA GLN A 115 3.27 -2.50 17.95
C GLN A 115 4.10 -2.31 16.67
N LEU A 116 5.17 -3.10 16.47
CA LEU A 116 6.01 -3.04 15.27
C LEU A 116 5.21 -3.34 13.99
N VAL A 117 4.41 -4.42 14.01
CA VAL A 117 3.54 -4.77 12.88
C VAL A 117 2.57 -3.63 12.54
N LYS A 118 1.96 -3.03 13.57
CA LYS A 118 1.04 -1.89 13.38
C LYS A 118 1.76 -0.69 12.75
N LYS A 119 2.94 -0.32 13.25
CA LYS A 119 3.72 0.80 12.72
C LYS A 119 4.14 0.59 11.27
N GLN A 120 4.56 -0.62 10.92
CA GLN A 120 4.88 -0.95 9.53
C GLN A 120 3.65 -0.85 8.61
N GLN A 121 2.48 -1.30 9.09
CA GLN A 121 1.23 -1.13 8.34
C GLN A 121 0.85 0.34 8.18
N ASP A 122 1.01 1.15 9.23
CA ASP A 122 0.68 2.56 9.21
C ASP A 122 1.61 3.33 8.26
N LEU A 123 2.91 2.99 8.23
CA LEU A 123 3.87 3.52 7.26
C LEU A 123 3.46 3.18 5.81
N THR A 124 3.09 1.93 5.54
CA THR A 124 2.63 1.49 4.22
C THR A 124 1.34 2.20 3.80
N LYS A 125 0.38 2.36 4.73
CA LYS A 125 -0.87 3.10 4.47
C LYS A 125 -0.62 4.58 4.17
N MET A 126 0.29 5.19 4.91
CA MET A 126 0.67 6.59 4.69
C MET A 126 1.26 6.77 3.29
N MET A 127 2.24 5.96 2.91
CA MET A 127 2.82 6.01 1.57
C MET A 127 1.76 5.85 0.48
N ARG A 128 0.85 4.86 0.64
CA ARG A 128 -0.24 4.63 -0.31
C ARG A 128 -1.14 5.84 -0.44
N LYS A 129 -1.53 6.45 0.68
CA LYS A 129 -2.38 7.66 0.68
C LYS A 129 -1.72 8.82 -0.06
N ASP A 130 -0.42 9.03 0.14
CA ASP A 130 0.31 10.08 -0.55
C ASP A 130 0.45 9.78 -2.04
N MET A 131 0.72 8.52 -2.41
CA MET A 131 0.70 8.07 -3.81
C MET A 131 -0.66 8.28 -4.47
N ASP A 132 -1.76 7.92 -3.80
CA ASP A 132 -3.11 8.07 -4.35
C ASP A 132 -3.41 9.53 -4.73
N LYS A 133 -2.98 10.50 -3.90
CA LYS A 133 -3.10 11.92 -4.20
C LYS A 133 -2.29 12.32 -5.44
N ALA A 134 -1.04 11.90 -5.51
CA ALA A 134 -0.16 12.19 -6.64
C ALA A 134 -0.67 11.53 -7.94
N ILE A 135 -1.22 10.31 -7.86
CA ILE A 135 -1.82 9.58 -8.99
C ILE A 135 -2.98 10.37 -9.59
N VAL A 136 -3.84 10.99 -8.77
CA VAL A 136 -4.98 11.80 -9.27
C VAL A 136 -4.47 12.93 -10.15
N VAL A 137 -3.39 13.60 -9.79
CA VAL A 137 -2.80 14.68 -10.58
C VAL A 137 -2.10 14.14 -11.84
N LEU A 138 -1.25 13.13 -11.68
CA LEU A 138 -0.44 12.58 -12.77
C LEU A 138 -1.29 11.94 -13.89
N LYS A 139 -2.37 11.25 -13.53
CA LYS A 139 -3.27 10.63 -14.52
C LYS A 139 -3.91 11.68 -15.44
N ASP A 140 -4.26 12.85 -14.88
CA ASP A 140 -4.90 13.92 -15.62
C ASP A 140 -3.86 14.69 -16.46
N GLU A 141 -2.69 15.00 -15.90
CA GLU A 141 -1.60 15.70 -16.62
C GLU A 141 -1.06 14.89 -17.80
N LEU A 142 -0.85 13.59 -17.60
CA LEU A 142 -0.31 12.68 -18.61
C LEU A 142 -1.39 11.99 -19.42
N ASN A 143 -2.67 12.21 -19.05
CA ASN A 143 -3.84 11.61 -19.69
C ASN A 143 -3.74 10.07 -19.73
N LEU A 144 -3.45 9.46 -18.58
CA LEU A 144 -3.20 8.03 -18.44
C LEU A 144 -4.48 7.26 -18.15
N ASP A 145 -4.61 6.09 -18.77
CA ASP A 145 -5.69 5.14 -18.49
C ASP A 145 -5.29 4.14 -17.41
N PHE A 146 -3.98 3.81 -17.31
CA PHE A 146 -3.44 2.89 -16.32
C PHE A 146 -2.09 3.37 -15.77
N ILE A 147 -1.90 3.19 -14.45
CA ILE A 147 -0.60 3.29 -13.79
C ILE A 147 -0.36 1.96 -13.08
N LEU A 148 0.72 1.29 -13.43
CA LEU A 148 1.11 0.01 -12.89
C LEU A 148 2.23 0.17 -11.86
N LEU A 149 2.27 -0.72 -10.86
CA LEU A 149 3.43 -0.85 -9.99
C LEU A 149 4.40 -1.86 -10.58
N TYR A 150 5.66 -1.46 -10.72
CA TYR A 150 6.76 -2.32 -11.10
C TYR A 150 7.59 -2.64 -9.87
N GLU A 151 7.80 -3.93 -9.63
CA GLU A 151 8.62 -4.47 -8.56
C GLU A 151 9.54 -5.54 -9.15
N GLU A 152 10.78 -5.59 -8.70
CA GLU A 152 11.71 -6.63 -9.13
C GLU A 152 11.24 -8.01 -8.66
N GLY A 153 11.11 -8.96 -9.59
CA GLY A 153 10.50 -10.27 -9.32
C GLY A 153 8.97 -10.28 -9.26
N GLY A 154 8.32 -9.14 -9.53
CA GLY A 154 6.87 -8.99 -9.57
C GLY A 154 6.23 -9.56 -10.85
N GLN A 155 4.97 -9.20 -11.09
CA GLN A 155 4.19 -9.72 -12.21
C GLN A 155 4.59 -9.11 -13.57
N ILE A 156 5.17 -7.90 -13.56
CA ILE A 156 5.63 -7.22 -14.77
C ILE A 156 7.07 -7.63 -15.04
N ILE A 157 7.28 -8.46 -16.07
CA ILE A 157 8.60 -9.02 -16.40
C ILE A 157 9.46 -7.98 -17.14
N TYR A 158 8.83 -7.14 -17.96
CA TYR A 158 9.49 -6.11 -18.76
C TYR A 158 8.59 -4.90 -18.94
N ALA A 159 9.18 -3.72 -18.81
CA ALA A 159 8.55 -2.46 -19.16
C ALA A 159 9.59 -1.54 -19.84
N ASN A 160 9.17 -0.83 -20.90
CA ASN A 160 10.02 0.16 -21.56
C ASN A 160 10.17 1.38 -20.63
N THR A 161 11.40 1.90 -20.52
CA THR A 161 11.74 3.08 -19.69
C THR A 161 10.99 4.35 -20.10
N ASP A 162 10.51 4.43 -21.34
CA ASP A 162 9.72 5.57 -21.83
C ASP A 162 8.38 5.72 -21.06
N PHE A 163 7.91 4.66 -20.43
CA PHE A 163 6.67 4.64 -19.62
C PHE A 163 6.94 4.78 -18.11
N ASP A 164 8.19 4.96 -17.69
CA ASP A 164 8.58 5.15 -16.29
C ASP A 164 8.28 6.58 -15.83
N ILE A 165 7.33 6.73 -14.90
CA ILE A 165 6.97 8.01 -14.28
C ILE A 165 7.44 8.12 -12.84
N THR A 166 8.34 7.24 -12.39
CA THR A 166 8.79 7.17 -11.00
C THR A 166 9.40 8.48 -10.52
N GLU A 167 10.32 9.07 -11.29
CA GLU A 167 10.98 10.33 -10.94
C GLU A 167 9.97 11.47 -10.78
N ARG A 168 8.98 11.53 -11.66
CA ARG A 168 7.90 12.54 -11.58
C ARG A 168 7.03 12.36 -10.36
N MET A 169 6.68 11.10 -10.02
CA MET A 169 5.96 10.77 -8.78
C MET A 169 6.77 11.17 -7.54
N VAL A 170 8.05 10.81 -7.47
CA VAL A 170 8.96 11.15 -6.36
C VAL A 170 9.05 12.67 -6.16
N THR A 171 9.24 13.41 -7.26
CA THR A 171 9.30 14.87 -7.22
C THR A 171 8.02 15.45 -6.61
N MET A 172 6.87 15.03 -7.11
CA MET A 172 5.57 15.50 -6.62
C MET A 172 5.35 15.17 -5.15
N LEU A 173 5.70 13.95 -4.71
CA LEU A 173 5.58 13.54 -3.30
C LEU A 173 6.47 14.37 -2.39
N ASN A 174 7.71 14.63 -2.77
CA ASN A 174 8.64 15.44 -1.99
C ASN A 174 8.18 16.91 -1.93
N GLU A 175 7.76 17.50 -3.05
CA GLU A 175 7.27 18.87 -3.11
C GLU A 175 5.98 19.07 -2.29
N SER A 176 5.06 18.10 -2.30
CA SER A 176 3.82 18.19 -1.52
C SER A 176 4.07 18.24 -0.01
N ARG A 177 5.17 17.68 0.45
CA ARG A 177 5.59 17.72 1.87
C ARG A 177 6.34 19.00 2.23
N GLU A 178 7.14 19.52 1.31
CA GLU A 178 7.84 20.80 1.52
C GLU A 178 6.89 22.01 1.49
N ASN A 179 5.78 21.92 0.73
CA ASN A 179 4.79 22.98 0.57
C ASN A 179 3.34 22.49 0.78
N PRO A 180 2.93 22.20 2.02
CA PRO A 180 1.58 21.69 2.32
C PRO A 180 0.44 22.66 1.95
N ALA A 181 0.75 23.93 1.65
CA ALA A 181 -0.22 24.94 1.24
C ALA A 181 -0.66 24.87 -0.23
N SER A 182 -0.03 24.01 -1.06
CA SER A 182 -0.42 23.80 -2.46
C SER A 182 -1.50 22.73 -2.66
N GLU A 183 -1.92 22.07 -1.59
CA GLU A 183 -3.04 21.10 -1.60
C GLU A 183 -4.39 21.82 -1.60
N THR A 184 -4.80 22.46 -2.69
CA THR A 184 -6.21 22.71 -2.96
C THR A 184 -6.84 21.39 -3.40
N ALA A 185 -7.31 20.61 -2.42
CA ALA A 185 -8.15 19.45 -2.67
C ALA A 185 -9.41 19.90 -3.43
N PRO A 186 -9.88 19.14 -4.43
CA PRO A 186 -11.26 19.28 -4.88
C PRO A 186 -12.16 18.91 -3.69
N GLU A 187 -12.92 19.88 -3.18
CA GLU A 187 -14.02 19.63 -2.24
C GLU A 187 -14.93 18.57 -2.88
N GLU A 188 -15.03 17.43 -2.23
CA GLU A 188 -16.13 16.48 -2.49
C GLU A 188 -17.44 17.21 -2.25
N VAL A 189 -18.11 17.56 -3.34
CA VAL A 189 -19.51 17.97 -3.31
C VAL A 189 -20.32 16.74 -2.93
N VAL A 190 -20.48 16.52 -1.63
CA VAL A 190 -21.51 15.63 -1.10
C VAL A 190 -22.83 16.26 -1.45
N SER A 191 -23.43 15.86 -2.57
CA SER A 191 -24.79 16.17 -2.87
C SER A 191 -25.68 15.35 -1.95
N ASP A 192 -26.04 15.96 -0.83
CA ASP A 192 -27.14 15.53 0.02
C ASP A 192 -28.46 15.64 -0.77
N SER A 193 -28.90 14.53 -1.34
CA SER A 193 -30.24 14.40 -1.93
C SER A 193 -31.12 13.60 -1.00
N SER A 194 -31.41 14.14 0.18
CA SER A 194 -32.51 13.73 1.01
C SER A 194 -33.52 14.87 1.05
N ALA A 195 -34.41 14.90 0.08
CA ALA A 195 -35.63 15.68 0.20
C ALA A 195 -36.81 14.94 -0.46
N ASN A 196 -37.69 14.49 0.41
CA ASN A 196 -39.14 14.52 0.28
C ASN A 196 -39.84 13.73 -0.83
N ASN A 197 -40.48 12.62 -0.54
CA ASN A 197 -41.95 12.60 -0.39
C ASN A 197 -42.41 11.21 0.01
#